data_07701dbc1c73d2203c3ff682cf554aa1
#
_entry.id   07701dbc1c73d2203c3ff682cf554aa1
#
_cell.length_a   1.000
_cell.length_b   1.000
_cell.length_c   1.000
_cell.angle_alpha   90.00
_cell.angle_beta   90.00
_cell.angle_gamma   90.00
#
_symmetry.space_group_name_H-M   'P 1'
#
loop_
_entity.id
_entity.type
_entity.pdbx_description
1 polymer ?
#
loop_
_entity_poly.entity_id
_entity_poly.type
_entity_poly.pdbx_seq_one_letter_code
_entity_poly.pdbx_strand_id
1 'polypeptide(L)'
;LLLFGSLPTQEQLDDFCEILAEHRALPEGFMDTMNAPSPNIMNKLQRCVLGLYSYDEHAEDLSLENILSQSINLIASMPTMMVNAYQMKRRYYDKQSMFFHLPKPGQSTAEHILSTYRPDQKFTHEEAKLLDMCLLVHADHGGGNCSTFTARVLSSSGTDTYSAIAAAIGALKGPKHGGANLMVNRQLKDILKHVENPEDDDEVREYLRRILRKQAGD
;
A
#
# COMPACT_ATOMS: atom_id res chain seq x y z
N LEU A 1 -14.98 5.14 9.91
CA LEU A 1 -14.87 6.47 10.53
C LEU A 1 -14.50 7.54 9.51
N LEU A 2 -13.39 7.41 8.76
CA LEU A 2 -12.93 8.44 7.82
C LEU A 2 -13.92 8.70 6.67
N LEU A 3 -14.61 7.68 6.19
CA LEU A 3 -15.60 7.81 5.11
C LEU A 3 -16.96 8.33 5.61
N PHE A 4 -17.40 7.89 6.79
CA PHE A 4 -18.77 8.12 7.25
C PHE A 4 -18.88 9.05 8.47
N GLY A 5 -17.76 9.52 9.03
CA GLY A 5 -17.70 10.51 10.12
C GLY A 5 -18.02 9.96 11.52
N SER A 6 -18.48 8.71 11.65
CA SER A 6 -18.80 8.06 12.94
C SER A 6 -18.26 6.64 12.98
N LEU A 7 -18.06 6.09 14.18
CA LEU A 7 -17.74 4.68 14.36
C LEU A 7 -18.96 3.82 13.98
N PRO A 8 -18.74 2.72 13.26
CA PRO A 8 -19.82 1.80 12.89
C PRO A 8 -20.36 1.04 14.11
N THR A 9 -21.61 0.58 14.02
CA THR A 9 -22.08 -0.54 14.85
C THR A 9 -21.37 -1.82 14.44
N GLN A 10 -21.50 -2.91 15.25
CA GLN A 10 -20.90 -4.19 14.88
C GLN A 10 -21.46 -4.72 13.54
N GLU A 11 -22.77 -4.66 13.34
CA GLU A 11 -23.43 -5.04 12.09
C GLU A 11 -22.88 -4.27 10.87
N GLN A 12 -22.80 -2.94 10.97
CA GLN A 12 -22.23 -2.09 9.91
C GLN A 12 -20.75 -2.40 9.63
N LEU A 13 -19.97 -2.78 10.65
CA LEU A 13 -18.60 -3.18 10.48
C LEU A 13 -18.49 -4.50 9.73
N ASP A 14 -19.32 -5.47 10.11
CA ASP A 14 -19.36 -6.81 9.50
C ASP A 14 -19.75 -6.69 8.02
N ASP A 15 -20.83 -5.95 7.71
CA ASP A 15 -21.26 -5.67 6.33
C ASP A 15 -20.15 -5.00 5.51
N PHE A 16 -19.48 -4.00 6.07
CA PHE A 16 -18.40 -3.30 5.38
C PHE A 16 -17.19 -4.20 5.12
N CYS A 17 -16.86 -5.09 6.07
CA CYS A 17 -15.79 -6.08 5.89
C CYS A 17 -16.15 -7.09 4.79
N GLU A 18 -17.42 -7.49 4.69
CA GLU A 18 -17.90 -8.37 3.63
C GLU A 18 -17.78 -7.69 2.26
N ILE A 19 -18.25 -6.45 2.13
CA ILE A 19 -18.09 -5.64 0.91
C ILE A 19 -16.61 -5.56 0.50
N LEU A 20 -15.71 -5.24 1.42
CA LEU A 20 -14.27 -5.21 1.10
C LEU A 20 -13.75 -6.58 0.65
N ALA A 21 -14.21 -7.67 1.28
CA ALA A 21 -13.77 -9.02 0.93
C ALA A 21 -14.20 -9.44 -0.50
N GLU A 22 -15.41 -9.07 -0.91
CA GLU A 22 -15.94 -9.32 -2.25
C GLU A 22 -15.18 -8.57 -3.35
N HIS A 23 -14.72 -7.35 -3.05
CA HIS A 23 -14.03 -6.48 -4.00
C HIS A 23 -12.49 -6.64 -4.03
N ARG A 24 -11.92 -7.65 -3.35
CA ARG A 24 -10.47 -7.91 -3.35
C ARG A 24 -9.94 -8.52 -4.64
N ALA A 25 -10.78 -9.24 -5.37
CA ALA A 25 -10.40 -9.86 -6.62
C ALA A 25 -10.16 -8.80 -7.70
N LEU A 26 -9.16 -9.03 -8.53
CA LEU A 26 -8.92 -8.18 -9.71
C LEU A 26 -9.85 -8.61 -10.85
N PRO A 27 -10.24 -7.68 -11.74
CA PRO A 27 -11.06 -8.00 -12.90
C PRO A 27 -10.45 -9.10 -13.76
N GLU A 28 -11.29 -9.86 -14.44
CA GLU A 28 -10.85 -10.86 -15.41
C GLU A 28 -9.98 -10.20 -16.49
N GLY A 29 -8.87 -10.84 -16.86
CA GLY A 29 -7.91 -10.30 -17.82
C GLY A 29 -6.99 -9.20 -17.29
N PHE A 30 -7.22 -8.66 -16.08
CA PHE A 30 -6.39 -7.57 -15.54
C PHE A 30 -4.92 -7.96 -15.36
N MET A 31 -4.63 -9.26 -15.19
CA MET A 31 -3.25 -9.73 -15.11
C MET A 31 -2.44 -9.43 -16.37
N ASP A 32 -3.07 -9.30 -17.54
CA ASP A 32 -2.38 -8.89 -18.78
C ASP A 32 -1.92 -7.44 -18.70
N THR A 33 -2.71 -6.56 -18.11
CA THR A 33 -2.31 -5.17 -17.79
C THR A 33 -1.15 -5.15 -16.80
N MET A 34 -1.11 -6.12 -15.88
CA MET A 34 -0.02 -6.27 -14.93
C MET A 34 1.25 -6.93 -15.51
N ASN A 35 1.23 -7.53 -16.70
CA ASN A 35 2.36 -8.28 -17.23
C ASN A 35 3.60 -7.43 -17.55
N ALA A 36 3.47 -6.14 -17.85
CA ALA A 36 4.61 -5.26 -18.07
C ALA A 36 5.40 -5.04 -16.76
N PRO A 37 6.60 -5.65 -16.58
CA PRO A 37 7.33 -5.59 -15.32
C PRO A 37 7.85 -4.19 -15.02
N SER A 38 8.13 -3.91 -13.74
CA SER A 38 8.81 -2.69 -13.29
C SER A 38 9.72 -3.00 -12.11
N PRO A 39 10.94 -2.47 -12.08
CA PRO A 39 11.81 -2.60 -10.90
C PRO A 39 11.27 -1.80 -9.70
N ASN A 40 10.41 -0.82 -9.96
CA ASN A 40 9.80 0.05 -8.96
C ASN A 40 8.33 -0.31 -8.79
N ILE A 41 7.98 -0.85 -7.60
CA ILE A 41 6.62 -1.30 -7.28
C ILE A 41 5.63 -0.13 -7.33
N MET A 42 6.01 1.07 -6.88
CA MET A 42 5.11 2.22 -6.90
C MET A 42 4.76 2.65 -8.33
N ASN A 43 5.74 2.60 -9.27
CA ASN A 43 5.45 2.82 -10.69
C ASN A 43 4.51 1.75 -11.25
N LYS A 44 4.67 0.52 -10.81
CA LYS A 44 3.80 -0.58 -11.20
C LYS A 44 2.37 -0.34 -10.71
N LEU A 45 2.20 -0.02 -9.42
CA LEU A 45 0.89 0.27 -8.83
C LEU A 45 0.19 1.45 -9.51
N GLN A 46 0.92 2.53 -9.79
CA GLN A 46 0.38 3.68 -10.52
C GLN A 46 -0.23 3.27 -11.87
N ARG A 47 0.48 2.44 -12.63
CA ARG A 47 -0.02 1.93 -13.93
C ARG A 47 -1.19 0.99 -13.76
N CYS A 48 -1.18 0.16 -12.72
CA CYS A 48 -2.28 -0.75 -12.44
C CYS A 48 -3.56 0.01 -12.06
N VAL A 49 -3.46 1.00 -11.18
CA VAL A 49 -4.62 1.83 -10.81
C VAL A 49 -5.19 2.53 -12.03
N LEU A 50 -4.34 3.17 -12.84
CA LEU A 50 -4.80 3.82 -14.08
C LEU A 50 -5.41 2.80 -15.06
N GLY A 51 -4.87 1.57 -15.12
CA GLY A 51 -5.38 0.50 -15.98
C GLY A 51 -6.76 -0.01 -15.57
N LEU A 52 -7.16 0.10 -14.29
CA LEU A 52 -8.50 -0.29 -13.83
C LEU A 52 -9.61 0.53 -14.49
N TYR A 53 -9.32 1.75 -14.94
CA TYR A 53 -10.23 2.57 -15.73
C TYR A 53 -10.88 1.79 -16.88
N SER A 54 -10.11 0.96 -17.59
CA SER A 54 -10.60 0.19 -18.75
C SER A 54 -11.53 -0.97 -18.39
N TYR A 55 -11.70 -1.27 -17.10
CA TYR A 55 -12.55 -2.33 -16.58
C TYR A 55 -13.78 -1.79 -15.84
N ASP A 56 -13.97 -0.47 -15.83
CA ASP A 56 -15.10 0.20 -15.20
C ASP A 56 -15.92 0.92 -16.28
N GLU A 57 -17.14 0.42 -16.54
CA GLU A 57 -18.06 1.01 -17.54
C GLU A 57 -18.53 2.42 -17.11
N HIS A 58 -18.41 2.77 -15.83
CA HIS A 58 -18.81 4.05 -15.26
C HIS A 58 -17.61 4.91 -14.82
N ALA A 59 -16.43 4.67 -15.41
CA ALA A 59 -15.19 5.35 -15.01
C ALA A 59 -15.31 6.89 -15.02
N GLU A 60 -16.09 7.47 -15.92
CA GLU A 60 -16.30 8.91 -16.07
C GLU A 60 -17.50 9.47 -15.27
N ASP A 61 -18.25 8.62 -14.57
CA ASP A 61 -19.35 9.09 -13.73
C ASP A 61 -18.81 9.65 -12.40
N LEU A 62 -18.95 10.96 -12.25
CA LEU A 62 -18.48 11.72 -11.08
C LEU A 62 -19.58 11.89 -10.01
N SER A 63 -20.67 11.11 -10.06
CA SER A 63 -21.65 11.09 -8.96
C SER A 63 -20.98 10.64 -7.66
N LEU A 64 -21.45 11.15 -6.53
CA LEU A 64 -20.86 10.81 -5.23
C LEU A 64 -20.93 9.31 -4.94
N GLU A 65 -22.05 8.67 -5.33
CA GLU A 65 -22.24 7.23 -5.15
C GLU A 65 -21.22 6.43 -5.97
N ASN A 66 -20.99 6.81 -7.23
CA ASN A 66 -20.02 6.12 -8.07
C ASN A 66 -18.58 6.34 -7.60
N ILE A 67 -18.20 7.57 -7.24
CA ILE A 67 -16.88 7.87 -6.66
C ILE A 67 -16.64 7.06 -5.38
N LEU A 68 -17.65 6.92 -4.51
CA LEU A 68 -17.56 6.10 -3.30
C LEU A 68 -17.36 4.62 -3.66
N SER A 69 -18.14 4.09 -4.59
CA SER A 69 -18.00 2.71 -5.07
C SER A 69 -16.61 2.45 -5.64
N GLN A 70 -16.12 3.31 -6.53
CA GLN A 70 -14.77 3.22 -7.09
C GLN A 70 -13.68 3.29 -6.00
N SER A 71 -13.86 4.15 -5.01
CA SER A 71 -12.92 4.29 -3.89
C SER A 71 -12.88 3.02 -3.03
N ILE A 72 -14.02 2.42 -2.73
CA ILE A 72 -14.11 1.15 -1.98
C ILE A 72 -13.44 0.02 -2.79
N ASN A 73 -13.71 -0.06 -4.09
CA ASN A 73 -13.09 -1.05 -4.97
C ASN A 73 -11.56 -0.90 -5.00
N LEU A 74 -11.05 0.32 -5.08
CA LEU A 74 -9.61 0.59 -5.03
C LEU A 74 -9.01 0.22 -3.69
N ILE A 75 -9.65 0.56 -2.56
CA ILE A 75 -9.20 0.19 -1.22
C ILE A 75 -9.14 -1.34 -1.08
N ALA A 76 -10.16 -2.04 -1.53
CA ALA A 76 -10.26 -3.49 -1.41
C ALA A 76 -9.24 -4.23 -2.30
N SER A 77 -9.06 -3.79 -3.56
CA SER A 77 -8.19 -4.45 -4.54
C SER A 77 -6.70 -4.05 -4.44
N MET A 78 -6.39 -2.91 -3.82
CA MET A 78 -5.01 -2.42 -3.69
C MET A 78 -4.05 -3.44 -3.06
N PRO A 79 -4.39 -4.14 -1.95
CA PRO A 79 -3.54 -5.17 -1.38
C PRO A 79 -3.19 -6.28 -2.37
N THR A 80 -4.17 -6.76 -3.14
CA THR A 80 -3.97 -7.78 -4.18
C THR A 80 -3.03 -7.27 -5.28
N MET A 81 -3.24 -6.05 -5.78
CA MET A 81 -2.36 -5.43 -6.78
C MET A 81 -0.93 -5.27 -6.25
N MET A 82 -0.79 -4.83 -4.99
CA MET A 82 0.51 -4.62 -4.36
C MET A 82 1.30 -5.93 -4.25
N VAL A 83 0.68 -6.98 -3.75
CA VAL A 83 1.32 -8.30 -3.62
C VAL A 83 1.69 -8.86 -4.99
N ASN A 84 0.77 -8.81 -5.96
CA ASN A 84 1.04 -9.30 -7.32
C ASN A 84 2.16 -8.49 -8.00
N ALA A 85 2.20 -7.18 -7.83
CA ALA A 85 3.28 -6.34 -8.34
C ALA A 85 4.65 -6.72 -7.74
N TYR A 86 4.68 -7.03 -6.44
CA TYR A 86 5.87 -7.51 -5.76
C TYR A 86 6.33 -8.87 -6.28
N GLN A 87 5.40 -9.83 -6.47
CA GLN A 87 5.72 -11.15 -7.01
C GLN A 87 6.29 -11.05 -8.43
N MET A 88 5.73 -10.17 -9.27
CA MET A 88 6.28 -9.91 -10.60
C MET A 88 7.69 -9.31 -10.53
N LYS A 89 7.94 -8.35 -9.61
CA LYS A 89 9.29 -7.83 -9.39
C LYS A 89 10.26 -8.95 -9.01
N ARG A 90 9.89 -9.82 -8.06
CA ARG A 90 10.70 -10.98 -7.67
C ARG A 90 11.08 -11.84 -8.87
N ARG A 91 10.12 -12.14 -9.75
CA ARG A 91 10.34 -12.98 -10.95
C ARG A 91 11.30 -12.33 -11.92
N TYR A 92 11.03 -11.08 -12.31
CA TYR A 92 11.74 -10.45 -13.44
C TYR A 92 13.09 -9.85 -13.04
N TYR A 93 13.20 -9.30 -11.84
CA TYR A 93 14.39 -8.56 -11.41
C TYR A 93 15.21 -9.32 -10.36
N ASP A 94 14.57 -9.97 -9.41
CA ASP A 94 15.27 -10.67 -8.34
C ASP A 94 15.54 -12.16 -8.69
N LYS A 95 15.07 -12.63 -9.87
CA LYS A 95 15.23 -14.00 -10.39
C LYS A 95 14.72 -15.09 -9.44
N GLN A 96 13.68 -14.78 -8.68
CA GLN A 96 13.01 -15.68 -7.74
C GLN A 96 11.71 -16.22 -8.34
N SER A 97 11.22 -17.33 -7.81
CA SER A 97 9.91 -17.85 -8.17
C SER A 97 8.82 -16.89 -7.74
N MET A 98 7.81 -16.71 -8.56
CA MET A 98 6.59 -15.99 -8.19
C MET A 98 5.43 -16.97 -8.00
N PHE A 99 4.50 -16.57 -7.18
CA PHE A 99 3.23 -17.26 -6.93
C PHE A 99 2.14 -16.23 -6.74
N PHE A 100 0.90 -16.64 -6.98
CA PHE A 100 -0.28 -15.84 -6.74
C PHE A 100 -1.26 -16.64 -5.91
N HIS A 101 -1.72 -16.05 -4.81
CA HIS A 101 -2.76 -16.62 -3.97
C HIS A 101 -4.04 -15.82 -4.16
N LEU A 102 -5.15 -16.52 -4.28
CA LEU A 102 -6.46 -15.88 -4.40
C LEU A 102 -6.90 -15.32 -3.03
N PRO A 103 -7.67 -14.23 -3.02
CA PRO A 103 -8.31 -13.73 -1.82
C PRO A 103 -9.17 -14.81 -1.16
N LYS A 104 -9.18 -14.86 0.17
CA LYS A 104 -10.02 -15.78 0.93
C LYS A 104 -11.16 -15.00 1.61
N PRO A 105 -12.39 -15.54 1.62
CA PRO A 105 -13.49 -14.96 2.38
C PRO A 105 -13.15 -14.86 3.87
N GLY A 106 -13.75 -13.93 4.58
CA GLY A 106 -13.65 -13.79 6.03
C GLY A 106 -12.32 -13.28 6.57
N GLN A 107 -11.31 -13.02 5.73
CA GLN A 107 -10.05 -12.43 6.18
C GLN A 107 -10.16 -10.90 6.31
N SER A 108 -9.53 -10.33 7.33
CA SER A 108 -9.27 -8.89 7.39
C SER A 108 -8.30 -8.45 6.27
N THR A 109 -8.15 -7.15 6.04
CA THR A 109 -7.17 -6.62 5.07
C THR A 109 -5.74 -7.02 5.43
N ALA A 110 -5.38 -6.99 6.70
CA ALA A 110 -4.05 -7.40 7.17
C ALA A 110 -3.80 -8.91 6.95
N GLU A 111 -4.77 -9.74 7.29
CA GLU A 111 -4.71 -11.20 7.06
C GLU A 111 -4.62 -11.53 5.57
N HIS A 112 -5.38 -10.83 4.74
CA HIS A 112 -5.31 -10.98 3.28
C HIS A 112 -3.91 -10.65 2.75
N ILE A 113 -3.31 -9.53 3.18
CA ILE A 113 -1.94 -9.16 2.78
C ILE A 113 -0.96 -10.27 3.19
N LEU A 114 -0.98 -10.71 4.45
CA LEU A 114 -0.05 -11.70 4.96
C LEU A 114 -0.19 -13.05 4.26
N SER A 115 -1.44 -13.52 4.08
CA SER A 115 -1.71 -14.82 3.44
C SER A 115 -1.34 -14.83 1.96
N THR A 116 -1.53 -13.73 1.25
CA THR A 116 -1.20 -13.64 -0.18
C THR A 116 0.28 -13.36 -0.44
N TYR A 117 0.95 -12.65 0.48
CA TYR A 117 2.36 -12.33 0.39
C TYR A 117 3.27 -13.53 0.65
N ARG A 118 2.88 -14.43 1.57
CA ARG A 118 3.72 -15.57 2.01
C ARG A 118 3.49 -16.80 1.17
N PRO A 119 4.56 -17.55 0.79
CA PRO A 119 4.42 -18.77 -0.03
C PRO A 119 3.55 -19.84 0.62
N ASP A 120 3.63 -19.98 1.94
CA ASP A 120 2.89 -20.98 2.73
C ASP A 120 1.55 -20.48 3.26
N GLN A 121 1.21 -19.21 2.98
CA GLN A 121 -0.01 -18.52 3.42
C GLN A 121 -0.20 -18.47 4.95
N LYS A 122 0.85 -18.74 5.73
CA LYS A 122 0.76 -18.80 7.19
C LYS A 122 1.11 -17.45 7.82
N PHE A 123 0.39 -17.10 8.86
CA PHE A 123 0.64 -15.95 9.73
C PHE A 123 0.07 -16.23 11.12
N THR A 124 0.55 -15.52 12.13
CA THR A 124 -0.03 -15.57 13.48
C THR A 124 -1.06 -14.45 13.64
N HIS A 125 -1.90 -14.59 14.66
CA HIS A 125 -2.87 -13.56 15.03
C HIS A 125 -2.17 -12.24 15.40
N GLU A 126 -1.04 -12.32 16.10
CA GLU A 126 -0.25 -11.17 16.53
C GLU A 126 0.33 -10.42 15.33
N GLU A 127 0.83 -11.14 14.31
CA GLU A 127 1.32 -10.52 13.08
C GLU A 127 0.20 -9.79 12.32
N ALA A 128 -0.97 -10.41 12.21
CA ALA A 128 -2.13 -9.79 11.57
C ALA A 128 -2.58 -8.54 12.33
N LYS A 129 -2.67 -8.63 13.67
CA LYS A 129 -3.04 -7.49 14.52
C LYS A 129 -2.02 -6.35 14.44
N LEU A 130 -0.73 -6.66 14.41
CA LEU A 130 0.32 -5.64 14.27
C LEU A 130 0.22 -4.92 12.91
N LEU A 131 0.04 -5.68 11.82
CA LEU A 131 -0.13 -5.09 10.50
C LEU A 131 -1.39 -4.25 10.40
N ASP A 132 -2.50 -4.71 10.98
CA ASP A 132 -3.77 -3.98 11.02
C ASP A 132 -3.61 -2.63 11.75
N MET A 133 -2.94 -2.61 12.91
CA MET A 133 -2.61 -1.37 13.61
C MET A 133 -1.72 -0.44 12.76
N CYS A 134 -0.76 -0.98 12.03
CA CYS A 134 0.05 -0.19 11.11
C CYS A 134 -0.81 0.45 10.01
N LEU A 135 -1.72 -0.31 9.41
CA LEU A 135 -2.64 0.20 8.38
C LEU A 135 -3.56 1.30 8.95
N LEU A 136 -4.08 1.08 10.17
CA LEU A 136 -4.94 2.04 10.86
C LEU A 136 -4.24 3.40 11.04
N VAL A 137 -3.02 3.42 11.59
CA VAL A 137 -2.28 4.68 11.84
C VAL A 137 -1.78 5.34 10.57
N HIS A 138 -1.71 4.63 9.45
CA HIS A 138 -1.37 5.18 8.13
C HIS A 138 -2.58 5.63 7.32
N ALA A 139 -3.80 5.36 7.77
CA ALA A 139 -5.02 5.71 7.02
C ALA A 139 -5.31 7.20 6.99
N ASP A 140 -4.87 7.96 7.99
CA ASP A 140 -5.03 9.41 8.05
C ASP A 140 -3.68 10.13 7.86
N HIS A 141 -3.59 10.92 6.81
CA HIS A 141 -2.36 11.63 6.41
C HIS A 141 -2.46 13.15 6.56
N GLY A 142 -3.59 13.68 6.92
CA GLY A 142 -3.84 15.12 6.88
C GLY A 142 -3.75 15.71 5.45
N GLY A 143 -4.30 16.90 5.26
CA GLY A 143 -4.42 17.53 3.94
C GLY A 143 -3.11 18.08 3.33
N GLY A 144 -2.03 18.12 4.10
CA GLY A 144 -0.78 18.81 3.72
C GLY A 144 0.26 17.95 3.01
N ASN A 145 0.05 16.63 2.87
CA ASN A 145 1.02 15.78 2.16
C ASN A 145 0.87 15.88 0.63
N CYS A 146 1.97 15.60 -0.09
CA CYS A 146 1.99 15.71 -1.56
C CYS A 146 0.96 14.83 -2.26
N SER A 147 0.70 13.63 -1.76
CA SER A 147 -0.26 12.71 -2.40
C SER A 147 -1.69 13.21 -2.28
N THR A 148 -2.11 13.62 -1.07
CA THR A 148 -3.44 14.20 -0.84
C THR A 148 -3.61 15.49 -1.62
N PHE A 149 -2.59 16.35 -1.65
CA PHE A 149 -2.62 17.58 -2.45
C PHE A 149 -2.77 17.27 -3.94
N THR A 150 -2.02 16.31 -4.46
CA THR A 150 -2.09 15.89 -5.87
C THR A 150 -3.47 15.34 -6.21
N ALA A 151 -4.03 14.44 -5.37
CA ALA A 151 -5.37 13.91 -5.56
C ALA A 151 -6.42 15.03 -5.61
N ARG A 152 -6.36 15.99 -4.69
CA ARG A 152 -7.28 17.13 -4.64
C ARG A 152 -7.15 18.04 -5.86
N VAL A 153 -5.93 18.31 -6.32
CA VAL A 153 -5.70 19.13 -7.52
C VAL A 153 -6.30 18.45 -8.75
N LEU A 154 -6.03 17.16 -8.94
CA LEU A 154 -6.58 16.46 -10.11
C LEU A 154 -8.10 16.32 -10.02
N SER A 155 -8.66 15.89 -8.89
CA SER A 155 -10.10 15.74 -8.75
C SER A 155 -10.85 17.07 -8.92
N SER A 156 -10.24 18.20 -8.56
CA SER A 156 -10.85 19.53 -8.78
C SER A 156 -10.99 19.91 -10.25
N SER A 157 -10.28 19.24 -11.16
CA SER A 157 -10.43 19.42 -12.60
C SER A 157 -11.60 18.64 -13.20
N GLY A 158 -12.27 17.80 -12.41
CA GLY A 158 -13.34 16.93 -12.87
C GLY A 158 -12.84 15.69 -13.62
N THR A 159 -11.60 15.24 -13.37
CA THR A 159 -11.10 13.97 -13.89
C THR A 159 -11.62 12.76 -13.10
N ASP A 160 -11.50 11.58 -13.69
CA ASP A 160 -11.90 10.31 -13.09
C ASP A 160 -11.10 9.94 -11.83
N THR A 161 -11.66 9.05 -11.01
CA THR A 161 -11.06 8.58 -9.76
C THR A 161 -9.71 7.88 -9.98
N TYR A 162 -9.59 7.07 -11.04
CA TYR A 162 -8.37 6.30 -11.31
C TYR A 162 -7.20 7.19 -11.66
N SER A 163 -7.42 8.20 -12.50
CA SER A 163 -6.41 9.23 -12.84
C SER A 163 -5.95 9.99 -11.61
N ALA A 164 -6.88 10.42 -10.75
CA ALA A 164 -6.56 11.17 -9.54
C ALA A 164 -5.72 10.32 -8.56
N ILE A 165 -6.10 9.09 -8.30
CA ILE A 165 -5.38 8.19 -7.39
C ILE A 165 -4.05 7.72 -8.00
N ALA A 166 -3.99 7.42 -9.29
CA ALA A 166 -2.74 7.09 -9.96
C ALA A 166 -1.71 8.22 -9.86
N ALA A 167 -2.13 9.48 -10.00
CA ALA A 167 -1.26 10.64 -9.82
C ALA A 167 -0.79 10.79 -8.37
N ALA A 168 -1.67 10.55 -7.39
CA ALA A 168 -1.31 10.56 -5.97
C ALA A 168 -0.25 9.48 -5.63
N ILE A 169 -0.37 8.28 -6.20
CA ILE A 169 0.65 7.23 -6.10
C ILE A 169 1.96 7.68 -6.75
N GLY A 170 1.90 8.37 -7.89
CA GLY A 170 3.06 8.98 -8.54
C GLY A 170 3.76 10.01 -7.66
N ALA A 171 3.02 10.84 -6.94
CA ALA A 171 3.57 11.76 -5.95
C ALA A 171 4.23 11.01 -4.78
N LEU A 172 3.57 9.95 -4.26
CA LEU A 172 4.12 9.12 -3.18
C LEU A 172 5.43 8.41 -3.59
N LYS A 173 5.56 8.03 -4.86
CA LYS A 173 6.79 7.42 -5.39
C LYS A 173 8.01 8.32 -5.26
N GLY A 174 7.83 9.64 -5.20
CA GLY A 174 8.92 10.61 -5.14
C GLY A 174 9.77 10.45 -3.86
N PRO A 175 11.12 10.49 -3.96
CA PRO A 175 12.00 10.24 -2.80
C PRO A 175 11.86 11.30 -1.70
N LYS A 176 11.40 12.51 -2.02
CA LYS A 176 11.16 13.58 -1.05
C LYS A 176 9.84 13.42 -0.28
N HIS A 177 8.97 12.49 -0.70
CA HIS A 177 7.69 12.20 -0.05
C HIS A 177 7.68 10.77 0.50
N GLY A 178 7.60 9.75 -0.35
CA GLY A 178 7.54 8.34 0.06
C GLY A 178 8.91 7.69 0.34
N GLY A 179 10.01 8.43 0.27
CA GLY A 179 11.35 7.91 0.49
C GLY A 179 11.73 7.65 1.94
N ALA A 180 10.96 8.16 2.91
CA ALA A 180 11.29 8.09 4.34
C ALA A 180 11.50 6.65 4.81
N ASN A 181 10.60 5.72 4.50
CA ASN A 181 10.72 4.32 4.89
C ASN A 181 11.98 3.64 4.31
N LEU A 182 12.35 3.99 3.09
CA LEU A 182 13.59 3.48 2.48
C LEU A 182 14.83 4.01 3.24
N MET A 183 14.82 5.28 3.62
CA MET A 183 15.91 5.89 4.39
C MET A 183 16.01 5.28 5.79
N VAL A 184 14.88 5.08 6.48
CA VAL A 184 14.86 4.38 7.78
C VAL A 184 15.43 2.97 7.66
N ASN A 185 15.04 2.20 6.64
CA ASN A 185 15.57 0.85 6.41
C ASN A 185 17.10 0.87 6.18
N ARG A 186 17.61 1.85 5.42
CA ARG A 186 19.05 2.04 5.22
C ARG A 186 19.74 2.38 6.52
N GLN A 187 19.19 3.31 7.31
CA GLN A 187 19.73 3.69 8.61
C GLN A 187 19.77 2.52 9.59
N LEU A 188 18.71 1.71 9.68
CA LEU A 188 18.70 0.51 10.52
C LEU A 188 19.80 -0.49 10.10
N LYS A 189 19.95 -0.72 8.79
CA LYS A 189 21.02 -1.58 8.28
C LYS A 189 22.42 -1.04 8.56
N ASP A 190 22.58 0.27 8.51
CA ASP A 190 23.83 0.94 8.81
C ASP A 190 24.16 0.82 10.31
N ILE A 191 23.19 1.02 11.19
CA ILE A 191 23.34 0.80 12.63
C ILE A 191 23.78 -0.66 12.89
N LEU A 192 23.03 -1.64 12.39
CA LEU A 192 23.35 -3.07 12.58
C LEU A 192 24.71 -3.49 12.03
N LYS A 193 25.28 -2.72 11.09
CA LYS A 193 26.62 -2.97 10.55
C LYS A 193 27.76 -2.42 11.42
N HIS A 194 27.50 -1.34 12.16
CA HIS A 194 28.53 -0.59 12.86
C HIS A 194 28.41 -0.63 14.39
N VAL A 195 27.33 -1.17 14.93
CA VAL A 195 27.11 -1.41 16.35
C VAL A 195 27.35 -2.89 16.61
N GLU A 196 28.22 -3.20 17.57
CA GLU A 196 28.59 -4.58 17.90
C GLU A 196 27.46 -5.30 18.64
N ASN A 197 26.84 -4.59 19.57
CA ASN A 197 25.69 -5.10 20.34
C ASN A 197 24.47 -4.20 20.18
N PRO A 198 23.54 -4.51 19.24
CA PRO A 198 22.32 -3.71 19.03
C PRO A 198 21.35 -3.68 20.23
N GLU A 199 21.54 -4.53 21.24
CA GLU A 199 20.77 -4.53 22.48
C GLU A 199 21.41 -3.62 23.56
N ASP A 200 22.59 -3.08 23.31
CA ASP A 200 23.23 -2.08 24.18
C ASP A 200 22.77 -0.67 23.80
N ASP A 201 21.85 -0.13 24.58
CA ASP A 201 21.30 1.21 24.39
C ASP A 201 22.34 2.31 24.34
N ASP A 202 23.46 2.19 25.10
CA ASP A 202 24.48 3.21 25.14
C ASP A 202 25.35 3.20 23.89
N GLU A 203 25.68 2.02 23.37
CA GLU A 203 26.38 1.88 22.09
C GLU A 203 25.54 2.42 20.92
N VAL A 204 24.27 2.02 20.85
CA VAL A 204 23.33 2.53 19.83
C VAL A 204 23.18 4.04 19.93
N ARG A 205 23.02 4.58 21.13
CA ARG A 205 22.88 6.02 21.38
C ARG A 205 24.13 6.81 20.94
N GLU A 206 25.30 6.30 21.21
CA GLU A 206 26.54 6.96 20.78
C GLU A 206 26.70 6.93 19.26
N TYR A 207 26.36 5.82 18.61
CA TYR A 207 26.37 5.74 17.17
C TYR A 207 25.37 6.73 16.54
N LEU A 208 24.17 6.83 17.07
CA LEU A 208 23.15 7.82 16.62
C LEU A 208 23.63 9.26 16.81
N ARG A 209 24.34 9.56 17.93
CA ARG A 209 24.95 10.89 18.13
C ARG A 209 26.02 11.21 17.08
N ARG A 210 26.80 10.22 16.67
CA ARG A 210 27.79 10.37 15.58
C ARG A 210 27.09 10.67 14.24
N ILE A 211 25.99 9.99 13.93
CA ILE A 211 25.19 10.29 12.75
C ILE A 211 24.67 11.74 12.79
N LEU A 212 24.10 12.18 13.92
CA LEU A 212 23.61 13.55 14.08
C LEU A 212 24.70 14.61 13.92
N ARG A 213 25.95 14.28 14.31
CA ARG A 213 27.12 15.14 14.12
C ARG A 213 27.75 15.03 12.74
N LYS A 214 27.16 14.24 11.82
CA LYS A 214 27.70 13.93 10.50
C LYS A 214 29.10 13.29 10.53
N GLN A 215 29.36 12.47 11.54
CA GLN A 215 30.61 11.74 11.76
C GLN A 215 30.45 10.23 11.45
N ALA A 216 29.27 9.78 11.15
CA ALA A 216 28.91 8.42 10.75
C ALA A 216 27.62 8.44 9.94
N GLY A 217 27.28 7.29 9.31
CA GLY A 217 26.11 7.16 8.44
C GLY A 217 26.37 7.70 7.03
N ASP A 218 25.55 7.22 6.05
CA ASP A 218 25.55 7.67 4.65
C ASP A 218 24.54 8.80 4.42
#